data_560f3d7579e0105898fceea2af9a1ee0
#
_entry.id   560f3d7579e0105898fceea2af9a1ee0
#
_cell.length_a   1.000
_cell.length_b   1.000
_cell.length_c   1.000
_cell.angle_alpha   90.00
_cell.angle_beta   90.00
_cell.angle_gamma   90.00
#
_symmetry.space_group_name_H-M   'P 1'
#
loop_
_entity.id
_entity.type
_entity.pdbx_description
1 polymer ?
#
loop_
_entity_poly.entity_id
_entity_poly.type
_entity_poly.pdbx_seq_one_letter_code
_entity_poly.pdbx_strand_id
1 'polypeptide(L)'
;MNATTQEYAREAEWPWLAEAIEQANVPTLLMLLVHLTADVERWLQPRYQCHRIPGLEDFDTGGLDEELQQEIRREALAAVTAWKQGKEPALTKPDPDLLVRMLAQSVGEPVPSSYGDVIAADLGMDPAFELKQSFTGLDEASGSGFKVVVVGAGVSGICAAIRLQLAGVPYVILEKNHELTGTWFENHYPGCGVDTPSHIYSYSFAPHDWDMHFALQPDIKAYFDSVADAYGIRRNIRLGAHVHRTEFDEERGLWVTEFEQNGKREVLESNVLISAVGYLNTPKIADIDGLDSFTGRCFHTARWPKDLQLDGLNVAIIGNGATAMQVVPEIAPKVKNLTIFQ
;
A
#
# COMPACT_ATOMS: atom_id res chain seq x y z
N MET A 1 10.56 -13.74 27.72
CA MET A 1 10.29 -15.08 27.17
C MET A 1 10.15 -16.07 28.32
N ASN A 2 9.07 -16.80 28.34
CA ASN A 2 8.74 -17.83 29.32
C ASN A 2 9.66 -19.06 29.09
N ALA A 3 9.99 -19.83 30.13
CA ALA A 3 10.88 -20.99 30.03
C ALA A 3 10.46 -22.02 28.96
N THR A 4 9.16 -22.18 28.76
CA THR A 4 8.58 -23.09 27.76
C THR A 4 8.83 -22.58 26.32
N THR A 5 8.75 -21.26 26.08
CA THR A 5 9.03 -20.64 24.76
C THR A 5 10.51 -20.74 24.41
N GLN A 6 11.40 -20.65 25.43
CA GLN A 6 12.85 -20.83 25.27
C GLN A 6 13.25 -22.28 24.96
N GLU A 7 12.49 -23.25 25.45
CA GLU A 7 12.76 -24.67 25.19
C GLU A 7 12.39 -25.06 23.77
N TYR A 8 11.24 -24.57 23.25
CA TYR A 8 10.85 -24.74 21.84
C TYR A 8 11.79 -24.03 20.87
N ALA A 9 12.34 -22.86 21.25
CA ALA A 9 13.27 -22.11 20.40
C ALA A 9 14.65 -22.76 20.25
N ARG A 10 15.07 -23.64 21.16
CA ARG A 10 16.38 -24.32 21.15
C ARG A 10 16.45 -25.53 20.23
N GLU A 11 15.31 -26.15 19.93
CA GLU A 11 15.23 -27.34 19.08
C GLU A 11 14.62 -27.07 17.69
N ALA A 12 14.18 -25.83 17.42
CA ALA A 12 13.45 -25.52 16.20
C ALA A 12 14.40 -25.23 15.03
N GLU A 13 14.06 -25.78 13.88
CA GLU A 13 14.69 -25.50 12.57
C GLU A 13 14.64 -23.99 12.22
N TRP A 14 13.76 -23.22 12.88
CA TRP A 14 13.59 -21.76 12.72
C TRP A 14 13.66 -21.04 14.07
N PRO A 15 14.86 -20.77 14.63
CA PRO A 15 15.01 -20.13 15.96
C PRO A 15 14.37 -18.74 16.07
N TRP A 16 14.31 -18.00 14.96
CA TRP A 16 13.68 -16.67 14.88
C TRP A 16 12.15 -16.70 15.00
N LEU A 17 11.50 -17.85 14.72
CA LEU A 17 10.05 -17.96 14.70
C LEU A 17 9.42 -17.71 16.08
N ALA A 18 10.05 -18.21 17.14
CA ALA A 18 9.57 -17.99 18.50
C ALA A 18 9.58 -16.51 18.89
N GLU A 19 10.62 -15.79 18.50
CA GLU A 19 10.72 -14.34 18.71
C GLU A 19 9.69 -13.57 17.87
N ALA A 20 9.52 -13.96 16.60
CA ALA A 20 8.51 -13.36 15.74
C ALA A 20 7.08 -13.55 16.27
N ILE A 21 6.74 -14.74 16.77
CA ILE A 21 5.43 -15.00 17.39
C ILE A 21 5.26 -14.21 18.70
N GLU A 22 6.31 -14.04 19.48
CA GLU A 22 6.25 -13.24 20.71
C GLU A 22 5.95 -11.76 20.43
N GLN A 23 6.48 -11.22 19.33
CA GLN A 23 6.28 -9.84 18.90
C GLN A 23 5.02 -9.65 18.04
N ALA A 24 4.40 -10.74 17.56
CA ALA A 24 3.26 -10.65 16.66
C ALA A 24 1.99 -10.13 17.34
N ASN A 25 1.18 -9.44 16.55
CA ASN A 25 -0.14 -8.96 16.92
C ASN A 25 -1.06 -10.13 17.29
N VAL A 26 -1.58 -10.15 18.50
CA VAL A 26 -2.39 -11.26 19.04
C VAL A 26 -3.70 -11.47 18.28
N PRO A 27 -4.48 -10.43 17.92
CA PRO A 27 -5.65 -10.59 17.06
C PRO A 27 -5.34 -11.29 15.74
N THR A 28 -4.20 -10.97 15.12
CA THR A 28 -3.75 -11.63 13.88
C THR A 28 -3.39 -13.10 14.12
N LEU A 29 -2.68 -13.41 15.20
CA LEU A 29 -2.38 -14.80 15.57
C LEU A 29 -3.64 -15.63 15.80
N LEU A 30 -4.66 -15.03 16.42
CA LEU A 30 -5.94 -15.67 16.65
C LEU A 30 -6.62 -16.06 15.32
N MET A 31 -6.63 -15.14 14.34
CA MET A 31 -7.17 -15.42 13.00
C MET A 31 -6.34 -16.48 12.26
N LEU A 32 -5.03 -16.42 12.39
CA LEU A 32 -4.11 -17.42 11.83
C LEU A 32 -4.39 -18.80 12.39
N LEU A 33 -4.67 -18.92 13.69
CA LEU A 33 -5.04 -20.18 14.34
C LEU A 33 -6.33 -20.77 13.76
N VAL A 34 -7.35 -19.93 13.47
CA VAL A 34 -8.58 -20.39 12.78
C VAL A 34 -8.24 -21.02 11.44
N HIS A 35 -7.37 -20.38 10.65
CA HIS A 35 -6.96 -20.91 9.34
C HIS A 35 -6.15 -22.20 9.43
N LEU A 36 -5.16 -22.23 10.32
CA LEU A 36 -4.23 -23.34 10.40
C LEU A 36 -4.84 -24.60 11.05
N THR A 37 -5.80 -24.42 11.98
CA THR A 37 -6.37 -25.52 12.77
C THR A 37 -7.78 -25.90 12.40
N ALA A 38 -8.55 -25.00 11.75
CA ALA A 38 -10.00 -25.06 11.54
C ALA A 38 -10.82 -25.21 12.85
N ASP A 39 -10.22 -24.95 14.00
CA ASP A 39 -10.89 -25.03 15.30
C ASP A 39 -11.68 -23.74 15.59
N VAL A 40 -12.70 -23.49 14.75
CA VAL A 40 -13.57 -22.30 14.79
C VAL A 40 -14.26 -22.20 16.16
N GLU A 41 -14.73 -23.34 16.66
CA GLU A 41 -15.48 -23.40 17.93
C GLU A 41 -14.63 -23.02 19.14
N ARG A 42 -13.34 -23.26 19.08
CA ARG A 42 -12.39 -22.83 20.12
C ARG A 42 -12.04 -21.35 19.98
N TRP A 43 -11.53 -20.96 18.82
CA TRP A 43 -10.87 -19.67 18.66
C TRP A 43 -11.85 -18.49 18.49
N LEU A 44 -13.11 -18.74 18.18
CA LEU A 44 -14.16 -17.71 18.16
C LEU A 44 -15.05 -17.71 19.42
N GLN A 45 -14.58 -18.27 20.52
CA GLN A 45 -15.27 -18.17 21.81
C GLN A 45 -15.19 -16.75 22.38
N PRO A 46 -16.20 -16.32 23.17
CA PRO A 46 -16.23 -15.00 23.80
C PRO A 46 -14.98 -14.69 24.67
N ARG A 47 -14.34 -15.71 25.22
CA ARG A 47 -13.10 -15.51 26.03
C ARG A 47 -11.93 -14.97 25.23
N TYR A 48 -11.89 -15.17 23.92
CA TYR A 48 -10.88 -14.64 23.00
C TYR A 48 -11.36 -13.42 22.23
N GLN A 49 -12.53 -12.87 22.59
CA GLN A 49 -13.03 -11.65 21.97
C GLN A 49 -12.06 -10.50 22.25
N CYS A 50 -11.47 -9.96 21.20
CA CYS A 50 -10.64 -8.76 21.32
C CYS A 50 -11.49 -7.57 21.77
N HIS A 51 -10.87 -6.63 22.45
CA HIS A 51 -11.50 -5.41 22.93
C HIS A 51 -10.75 -4.20 22.39
N ARG A 52 -11.49 -3.23 21.88
CA ARG A 52 -10.89 -1.97 21.45
C ARG A 52 -10.53 -1.14 22.67
N ILE A 53 -9.24 -0.85 22.85
CA ILE A 53 -8.76 0.01 23.93
C ILE A 53 -8.94 1.46 23.48
N PRO A 54 -9.62 2.33 24.25
CA PRO A 54 -9.71 3.75 23.93
C PRO A 54 -8.35 4.43 24.02
N GLY A 55 -7.91 5.06 22.92
CA GLY A 55 -6.64 5.79 22.87
C GLY A 55 -5.79 5.34 21.68
N LEU A 56 -4.52 5.79 21.68
CA LEU A 56 -3.52 5.42 20.66
C LEU A 56 -2.62 4.26 21.15
N GLU A 57 -2.96 3.64 22.28
CA GLU A 57 -2.11 2.63 22.91
C GLU A 57 -2.50 1.24 22.45
N ASP A 58 -1.48 0.48 22.14
CA ASP A 58 -1.35 -0.96 22.01
C ASP A 58 -2.58 -1.75 21.49
N PHE A 59 -2.68 -1.83 20.16
CA PHE A 59 -3.59 -2.76 19.49
C PHE A 59 -3.03 -4.19 19.39
N ASP A 60 -1.79 -4.43 19.80
CA ASP A 60 -1.07 -5.68 19.56
C ASP A 60 -1.54 -6.82 20.47
N THR A 61 -2.06 -6.49 21.64
CA THR A 61 -2.61 -7.48 22.59
C THR A 61 -4.08 -7.81 22.35
N GLY A 62 -4.80 -6.97 21.58
CA GLY A 62 -6.25 -7.08 21.43
C GLY A 62 -7.02 -6.86 22.73
N GLY A 63 -6.41 -6.25 23.75
CA GLY A 63 -7.00 -6.05 25.07
C GLY A 63 -7.25 -7.35 25.86
N LEU A 64 -6.60 -8.46 25.47
CA LEU A 64 -6.72 -9.74 26.14
C LEU A 64 -5.77 -9.82 27.36
N ASP A 65 -6.15 -10.60 28.36
CA ASP A 65 -5.32 -10.87 29.52
C ASP A 65 -4.02 -11.60 29.13
N GLU A 66 -2.94 -11.38 29.87
CA GLU A 66 -1.62 -11.95 29.64
C GLU A 66 -1.66 -13.49 29.48
N GLU A 67 -2.48 -14.18 30.28
CA GLU A 67 -2.65 -15.64 30.20
C GLU A 67 -3.18 -16.09 28.86
N LEU A 68 -4.19 -15.37 28.31
CA LEU A 68 -4.78 -15.64 27.01
C LEU A 68 -3.82 -15.31 25.87
N GLN A 69 -3.08 -14.21 25.98
CA GLN A 69 -2.04 -13.87 25.01
C GLN A 69 -0.98 -14.97 24.92
N GLN A 70 -0.50 -15.45 26.06
CA GLN A 70 0.50 -16.53 26.11
C GLN A 70 -0.08 -17.86 25.60
N GLU A 71 -1.34 -18.17 25.84
CA GLU A 71 -2.00 -19.33 25.25
C GLU A 71 -2.02 -19.23 23.72
N ILE A 72 -2.48 -18.07 23.18
CA ILE A 72 -2.57 -17.85 21.73
C ILE A 72 -1.18 -17.93 21.08
N ARG A 73 -0.17 -17.29 21.66
CA ARG A 73 1.20 -17.32 21.14
C ARG A 73 1.78 -18.74 21.11
N ARG A 74 1.60 -19.50 22.17
CA ARG A 74 2.07 -20.89 22.26
C ARG A 74 1.42 -21.78 21.18
N GLU A 75 0.11 -21.69 21.03
CA GLU A 75 -0.63 -22.47 20.05
C GLU A 75 -0.29 -22.02 18.61
N ALA A 76 -0.11 -20.70 18.39
CA ALA A 76 0.30 -20.17 17.10
C ALA A 76 1.71 -20.65 16.73
N LEU A 77 2.66 -20.65 17.66
CA LEU A 77 4.00 -21.17 17.41
C LEU A 77 3.95 -22.65 16.98
N ALA A 78 3.16 -23.46 17.68
CA ALA A 78 3.00 -24.86 17.33
C ALA A 78 2.35 -25.07 15.95
N ALA A 79 1.28 -24.31 15.65
CA ALA A 79 0.56 -24.40 14.39
C ALA A 79 1.40 -23.92 13.20
N VAL A 80 2.11 -22.80 13.33
CA VAL A 80 3.00 -22.26 12.29
C VAL A 80 4.21 -23.18 12.08
N THR A 81 4.78 -23.75 13.13
CA THR A 81 5.86 -24.74 13.01
C THR A 81 5.40 -25.95 12.22
N ALA A 82 4.22 -26.48 12.53
CA ALA A 82 3.66 -27.61 11.79
C ALA A 82 3.40 -27.27 10.31
N TRP A 83 2.91 -26.08 10.03
CA TRP A 83 2.72 -25.59 8.65
C TRP A 83 4.06 -25.49 7.91
N LYS A 84 5.09 -24.91 8.50
CA LYS A 84 6.44 -24.84 7.90
C LYS A 84 7.05 -26.23 7.66
N GLN A 85 6.65 -27.23 8.42
CA GLN A 85 7.02 -28.64 8.24
C GLN A 85 6.16 -29.36 7.17
N GLY A 86 5.29 -28.63 6.46
CA GLY A 86 4.49 -29.14 5.36
C GLY A 86 3.08 -29.60 5.72
N LYS A 87 2.59 -29.29 6.92
CA LYS A 87 1.18 -29.49 7.24
C LYS A 87 0.33 -28.43 6.53
N GLU A 88 -0.57 -28.88 5.66
CA GLU A 88 -1.49 -27.97 4.99
C GLU A 88 -2.42 -27.24 5.97
N PRO A 89 -2.79 -25.96 5.71
CA PRO A 89 -3.80 -25.27 6.48
C PRO A 89 -5.13 -26.02 6.44
N ALA A 90 -5.73 -26.20 7.60
CA ALA A 90 -6.97 -26.96 7.72
C ALA A 90 -8.19 -26.21 7.15
N LEU A 91 -8.13 -24.87 7.09
CA LEU A 91 -9.18 -24.02 6.53
C LEU A 91 -8.56 -23.02 5.54
N THR A 92 -8.62 -23.32 4.25
CA THR A 92 -8.03 -22.49 3.20
C THR A 92 -8.98 -21.43 2.65
N LYS A 93 -10.29 -21.70 2.68
CA LYS A 93 -11.33 -20.81 2.13
C LYS A 93 -12.49 -20.72 3.11
N PRO A 94 -12.41 -19.86 4.16
CA PRO A 94 -13.57 -19.56 4.98
C PRO A 94 -14.68 -18.94 4.11
N ASP A 95 -15.94 -19.26 4.41
CA ASP A 95 -17.05 -18.60 3.79
C ASP A 95 -17.17 -17.12 4.26
N PRO A 96 -17.90 -16.25 3.54
CA PRO A 96 -18.02 -14.84 3.88
C PRO A 96 -18.58 -14.59 5.30
N ASP A 97 -19.50 -15.42 5.78
CA ASP A 97 -20.07 -15.27 7.13
C ASP A 97 -19.02 -15.59 8.21
N LEU A 98 -18.19 -16.61 7.99
CA LEU A 98 -17.09 -16.92 8.89
C LEU A 98 -16.04 -15.81 8.88
N LEU A 99 -15.70 -15.25 7.71
CA LEU A 99 -14.79 -14.10 7.61
C LEU A 99 -15.29 -12.90 8.41
N VAL A 100 -16.59 -12.59 8.33
CA VAL A 100 -17.20 -11.53 9.15
C VAL A 100 -17.06 -11.82 10.64
N ARG A 101 -17.32 -13.07 11.07
CA ARG A 101 -17.14 -13.47 12.47
C ARG A 101 -15.69 -13.37 12.93
N MET A 102 -14.75 -13.82 12.11
CA MET A 102 -13.30 -13.69 12.37
C MET A 102 -12.89 -12.23 12.52
N LEU A 103 -13.35 -11.37 11.60
CA LEU A 103 -13.05 -9.95 11.65
C LEU A 103 -13.65 -9.31 12.90
N ALA A 104 -14.93 -9.57 13.20
CA ALA A 104 -15.58 -9.05 14.41
C ALA A 104 -14.86 -9.49 15.70
N GLN A 105 -14.33 -10.73 15.72
CA GLN A 105 -13.54 -11.25 16.84
C GLN A 105 -12.24 -10.47 17.00
N SER A 106 -11.53 -10.19 15.90
CA SER A 106 -10.21 -9.54 15.92
C SER A 106 -10.28 -8.03 16.18
N VAL A 107 -11.32 -7.34 15.64
CA VAL A 107 -11.46 -5.89 15.85
C VAL A 107 -12.22 -5.51 17.12
N GLY A 108 -12.87 -6.47 17.76
CA GLY A 108 -13.60 -6.25 19.01
C GLY A 108 -14.95 -5.55 18.87
N GLU A 109 -15.48 -5.47 17.64
CA GLU A 109 -16.74 -4.79 17.31
C GLU A 109 -17.58 -5.61 16.34
N PRO A 110 -18.92 -5.45 16.33
CA PRO A 110 -19.76 -6.03 15.28
C PRO A 110 -19.39 -5.51 13.90
N VAL A 111 -19.22 -6.42 12.94
CA VAL A 111 -18.91 -6.08 11.55
C VAL A 111 -20.12 -6.38 10.67
N PRO A 112 -20.53 -5.47 9.78
CA PRO A 112 -21.64 -5.73 8.84
C PRO A 112 -21.36 -6.93 7.92
N SER A 113 -22.37 -7.74 7.62
CA SER A 113 -22.22 -8.93 6.77
C SER A 113 -21.72 -8.60 5.35
N SER A 114 -21.98 -7.39 4.85
CA SER A 114 -21.48 -6.92 3.54
C SER A 114 -19.95 -6.87 3.44
N TYR A 115 -19.23 -6.91 4.55
CA TYR A 115 -17.75 -6.98 4.55
C TYR A 115 -17.23 -8.37 4.18
N GLY A 116 -18.03 -9.43 4.33
CA GLY A 116 -17.59 -10.79 4.03
C GLY A 116 -17.11 -10.97 2.59
N ASP A 117 -17.91 -10.52 1.62
CA ASP A 117 -17.53 -10.58 0.20
C ASP A 117 -16.31 -9.71 -0.13
N VAL A 118 -16.24 -8.52 0.47
CA VAL A 118 -15.09 -7.59 0.27
C VAL A 118 -13.80 -8.23 0.77
N ILE A 119 -13.84 -8.81 1.97
CA ILE A 119 -12.66 -9.45 2.59
C ILE A 119 -12.28 -10.70 1.79
N ALA A 120 -13.24 -11.52 1.38
CA ALA A 120 -12.98 -12.69 0.55
C ALA A 120 -12.29 -12.30 -0.77
N ALA A 121 -12.72 -11.19 -1.37
CA ALA A 121 -12.10 -10.64 -2.56
C ALA A 121 -10.67 -10.15 -2.31
N ASP A 122 -10.45 -9.39 -1.24
CA ASP A 122 -9.12 -8.85 -0.88
C ASP A 122 -8.12 -9.95 -0.54
N LEU A 123 -8.58 -11.03 0.08
CA LEU A 123 -7.76 -12.20 0.38
C LEU A 123 -7.56 -13.14 -0.83
N GLY A 124 -8.13 -12.81 -2.00
CA GLY A 124 -8.06 -13.66 -3.19
C GLY A 124 -8.82 -14.99 -3.03
N MET A 125 -9.76 -15.05 -2.09
CA MET A 125 -10.54 -16.25 -1.79
C MET A 125 -11.82 -16.36 -2.65
N ASP A 126 -12.22 -15.26 -3.29
CA ASP A 126 -13.37 -15.25 -4.19
C ASP A 126 -12.96 -15.75 -5.59
N PRO A 127 -13.54 -16.87 -6.07
CA PRO A 127 -13.30 -17.36 -7.43
C PRO A 127 -13.74 -16.38 -8.53
N ALA A 128 -14.71 -15.50 -8.25
CA ALA A 128 -15.15 -14.45 -9.17
C ALA A 128 -14.08 -13.35 -9.31
N PHE A 129 -13.15 -13.27 -8.39
CA PHE A 129 -12.01 -12.35 -8.44
C PHE A 129 -10.88 -12.84 -9.36
N GLU A 130 -10.96 -14.05 -9.87
CA GLU A 130 -10.22 -14.41 -11.09
C GLU A 130 -10.83 -13.61 -12.25
N LEU A 131 -10.28 -12.41 -12.45
CA LEU A 131 -10.71 -11.40 -13.43
C LEU A 131 -10.98 -11.94 -14.85
N LYS A 132 -10.46 -13.11 -15.19
CA LYS A 132 -10.72 -13.79 -16.47
C LYS A 132 -12.15 -14.28 -16.64
N GLN A 133 -12.91 -14.45 -15.56
CA GLN A 133 -14.28 -14.98 -15.66
C GLN A 133 -15.37 -13.89 -15.63
N SER A 134 -15.06 -12.69 -15.13
CA SER A 134 -16.04 -11.63 -14.92
C SER A 134 -16.33 -10.76 -16.15
N PHE A 135 -15.53 -10.88 -17.21
CA PHE A 135 -15.63 -10.02 -18.38
C PHE A 135 -15.99 -10.82 -19.66
N THR A 136 -17.11 -11.54 -19.62
CA THR A 136 -17.72 -12.08 -20.84
C THR A 136 -18.25 -10.93 -21.69
N GLY A 137 -17.77 -10.82 -22.93
CA GLY A 137 -18.18 -9.77 -23.87
C GLY A 137 -17.11 -8.77 -24.28
N LEU A 138 -15.91 -8.81 -23.67
CA LEU A 138 -14.81 -7.88 -23.99
C LEU A 138 -14.04 -8.25 -25.27
N ASP A 139 -14.18 -9.46 -25.78
CA ASP A 139 -13.69 -9.84 -27.11
C ASP A 139 -14.30 -8.95 -28.21
N GLU A 140 -15.55 -8.50 -28.01
CA GLU A 140 -16.21 -7.54 -28.89
C GLU A 140 -15.64 -6.12 -28.74
N ALA A 141 -15.26 -5.69 -27.52
CA ALA A 141 -14.65 -4.38 -27.25
C ALA A 141 -13.27 -4.25 -27.90
N SER A 142 -12.46 -5.30 -27.90
CA SER A 142 -11.14 -5.31 -28.54
C SER A 142 -11.21 -5.13 -30.06
N GLY A 143 -12.31 -5.58 -30.70
CA GLY A 143 -12.58 -5.43 -32.14
C GLY A 143 -13.30 -4.13 -32.52
N SER A 144 -13.92 -3.43 -31.56
CA SER A 144 -14.82 -2.29 -31.79
C SER A 144 -14.11 -0.92 -31.87
N GLY A 145 -12.80 -0.86 -31.65
CA GLY A 145 -12.06 0.40 -31.51
C GLY A 145 -12.19 1.05 -30.13
N PHE A 146 -12.78 0.35 -29.14
CA PHE A 146 -12.90 0.83 -27.76
C PHE A 146 -11.51 1.04 -27.14
N LYS A 147 -11.32 2.19 -26.50
CA LYS A 147 -10.02 2.59 -25.97
C LYS A 147 -10.17 3.36 -24.65
N VAL A 148 -9.27 3.08 -23.73
CA VAL A 148 -9.15 3.81 -22.44
C VAL A 148 -7.86 4.63 -22.42
N VAL A 149 -7.96 5.88 -22.00
CA VAL A 149 -6.81 6.71 -21.64
C VAL A 149 -6.73 6.80 -20.13
N VAL A 150 -5.56 6.52 -19.56
CA VAL A 150 -5.27 6.71 -18.14
C VAL A 150 -4.26 7.85 -18.01
N VAL A 151 -4.53 8.83 -17.17
CA VAL A 151 -3.63 9.96 -16.92
C VAL A 151 -2.91 9.75 -15.59
N GLY A 152 -1.61 9.54 -15.66
CA GLY A 152 -0.70 9.27 -14.54
C GLY A 152 -0.35 7.79 -14.39
N ALA A 153 0.93 7.50 -14.18
CA ALA A 153 1.49 6.16 -13.95
C ALA A 153 2.00 5.98 -12.51
N GLY A 154 1.34 6.62 -11.54
CA GLY A 154 1.51 6.34 -10.12
C GLY A 154 0.80 5.05 -9.71
N VAL A 155 0.68 4.81 -8.40
CA VAL A 155 0.06 3.61 -7.84
C VAL A 155 -1.31 3.29 -8.46
N SER A 156 -2.21 4.30 -8.55
CA SER A 156 -3.53 4.11 -9.12
C SER A 156 -3.50 3.80 -10.63
N GLY A 157 -2.61 4.46 -11.39
CA GLY A 157 -2.47 4.22 -12.83
C GLY A 157 -1.90 2.85 -13.16
N ILE A 158 -0.93 2.37 -12.39
CA ILE A 158 -0.37 1.01 -12.49
C ILE A 158 -1.48 -0.02 -12.22
N CYS A 159 -2.25 0.18 -11.13
CA CYS A 159 -3.38 -0.70 -10.82
C CYS A 159 -4.42 -0.73 -11.95
N ALA A 160 -4.84 0.44 -12.44
CA ALA A 160 -5.79 0.54 -13.55
C ALA A 160 -5.28 -0.18 -14.81
N ALA A 161 -4.00 0.00 -15.16
CA ALA A 161 -3.38 -0.67 -16.29
C ALA A 161 -3.43 -2.19 -16.19
N ILE A 162 -3.07 -2.73 -15.01
CA ILE A 162 -3.09 -4.17 -14.76
C ILE A 162 -4.50 -4.71 -14.90
N ARG A 163 -5.48 -4.04 -14.30
CA ARG A 163 -6.89 -4.45 -14.38
C ARG A 163 -7.44 -4.39 -15.81
N LEU A 164 -7.15 -3.31 -16.55
CA LEU A 164 -7.53 -3.19 -17.96
C LEU A 164 -6.87 -4.26 -18.84
N GLN A 165 -5.60 -4.56 -18.60
CA GLN A 165 -4.89 -5.60 -19.33
C GLN A 165 -5.45 -6.99 -19.06
N LEU A 166 -5.73 -7.33 -17.81
CA LEU A 166 -6.36 -8.60 -17.43
C LEU A 166 -7.77 -8.73 -18.01
N ALA A 167 -8.48 -7.61 -18.12
CA ALA A 167 -9.79 -7.54 -18.76
C ALA A 167 -9.74 -7.56 -20.29
N GLY A 168 -8.57 -7.53 -20.93
CA GLY A 168 -8.44 -7.47 -22.38
C GLY A 168 -8.84 -6.13 -23.02
N VAL A 169 -8.98 -5.06 -22.19
CA VAL A 169 -9.40 -3.73 -22.67
C VAL A 169 -8.19 -2.95 -23.18
N PRO A 170 -8.22 -2.44 -24.44
CA PRO A 170 -7.15 -1.60 -24.97
C PRO A 170 -6.99 -0.29 -24.20
N TYR A 171 -5.77 0.03 -23.79
CA TYR A 171 -5.48 1.24 -23.03
C TYR A 171 -4.12 1.84 -23.37
N VAL A 172 -3.96 3.11 -23.03
CA VAL A 172 -2.69 3.82 -22.97
C VAL A 172 -2.62 4.67 -21.71
N ILE A 173 -1.45 4.71 -21.07
CA ILE A 173 -1.18 5.61 -19.96
C ILE A 173 -0.35 6.79 -20.47
N LEU A 174 -0.72 8.00 -20.06
CA LEU A 174 0.05 9.23 -20.26
C LEU A 174 0.68 9.64 -18.93
N GLU A 175 2.01 9.56 -18.84
CA GLU A 175 2.77 9.95 -17.63
C GLU A 175 3.68 11.13 -17.96
N LYS A 176 3.58 12.21 -17.19
CA LYS A 176 4.42 13.43 -17.38
C LYS A 176 5.89 13.20 -17.07
N ASN A 177 6.20 12.32 -16.13
CA ASN A 177 7.56 11.99 -15.74
C ASN A 177 8.21 11.03 -16.74
N HIS A 178 9.52 10.89 -16.65
CA HIS A 178 10.29 9.92 -17.45
C HIS A 178 10.42 8.55 -16.78
N GLU A 179 9.76 8.37 -15.62
CA GLU A 179 9.68 7.15 -14.84
C GLU A 179 8.27 6.95 -14.29
N LEU A 180 7.98 5.72 -13.86
CA LEU A 180 6.74 5.35 -13.19
C LEU A 180 6.74 5.74 -11.72
N THR A 181 5.72 5.28 -11.02
CA THR A 181 5.53 5.29 -9.57
C THR A 181 5.13 6.64 -8.97
N GLY A 182 4.97 7.69 -9.78
CA GLY A 182 4.37 8.97 -9.36
C GLY A 182 5.01 9.57 -8.12
N THR A 183 4.29 9.57 -6.99
CA THR A 183 4.77 10.08 -5.70
C THR A 183 6.13 9.50 -5.30
N TRP A 184 6.35 8.22 -5.52
CA TRP A 184 7.57 7.50 -5.14
C TRP A 184 8.73 7.73 -6.11
N PHE A 185 8.47 8.25 -7.27
CA PHE A 185 9.48 8.79 -8.15
C PHE A 185 9.83 10.26 -7.82
N GLU A 186 8.82 11.09 -7.53
CA GLU A 186 8.99 12.53 -7.34
C GLU A 186 9.56 12.89 -5.96
N ASN A 187 9.23 12.12 -4.92
CA ASN A 187 9.64 12.38 -3.55
C ASN A 187 10.83 11.51 -3.16
N HIS A 188 11.95 12.16 -2.84
CA HIS A 188 13.20 11.52 -2.44
C HIS A 188 13.92 12.31 -1.35
N TYR A 189 13.18 13.07 -0.55
CA TYR A 189 13.69 13.74 0.61
C TYR A 189 14.18 12.73 1.67
N PRO A 190 15.12 13.10 2.57
CA PRO A 190 15.58 12.21 3.64
C PRO A 190 14.43 11.68 4.49
N GLY A 191 14.40 10.39 4.74
CA GLY A 191 13.36 9.73 5.52
C GLY A 191 12.03 9.54 4.78
N CYS A 192 11.97 9.83 3.48
CA CYS A 192 10.75 9.62 2.68
C CYS A 192 10.30 8.15 2.72
N GLY A 193 9.09 7.90 3.17
CA GLY A 193 8.50 6.57 3.29
C GLY A 193 6.99 6.64 3.49
N VAL A 194 6.37 5.48 3.64
CA VAL A 194 4.95 5.38 3.98
C VAL A 194 4.71 5.74 5.45
N ASP A 195 3.51 6.21 5.75
CA ASP A 195 2.98 6.44 7.09
C ASP A 195 1.84 5.46 7.42
N THR A 196 1.66 4.46 6.59
CA THR A 196 0.76 3.32 6.77
C THR A 196 1.58 2.03 6.71
N PRO A 197 1.16 0.94 7.38
CA PRO A 197 1.88 -0.33 7.31
C PRO A 197 2.10 -0.79 5.87
N SER A 198 3.32 -1.23 5.56
CA SER A 198 3.74 -1.61 4.20
C SER A 198 2.86 -2.67 3.56
N HIS A 199 2.38 -3.65 4.37
CA HIS A 199 1.48 -4.70 3.90
C HIS A 199 0.10 -4.18 3.47
N ILE A 200 -0.34 -3.03 4.03
CA ILE A 200 -1.57 -2.35 3.59
C ILE A 200 -1.29 -1.47 2.37
N TYR A 201 -0.10 -0.85 2.32
CA TYR A 201 0.33 -0.03 1.19
C TYR A 201 0.89 -0.88 0.04
N SER A 202 0.21 -1.95 -0.27
CA SER A 202 0.56 -2.92 -1.30
C SER A 202 -0.69 -3.31 -2.10
N TYR A 203 -0.51 -3.85 -3.29
CA TYR A 203 -1.62 -4.45 -4.01
C TYR A 203 -1.94 -5.82 -3.43
N SER A 204 -3.19 -6.10 -3.13
CA SER A 204 -3.65 -7.41 -2.62
C SER A 204 -3.32 -8.57 -3.58
N PHE A 205 -3.27 -8.28 -4.89
CA PHE A 205 -2.93 -9.24 -5.94
C PHE A 205 -1.41 -9.40 -6.19
N ALA A 206 -0.57 -8.62 -5.51
CA ALA A 206 0.89 -8.65 -5.65
C ALA A 206 1.53 -8.49 -4.26
N PRO A 207 1.42 -9.50 -3.38
CA PRO A 207 2.02 -9.45 -2.05
C PRO A 207 3.53 -9.34 -2.14
N HIS A 208 4.14 -8.70 -1.15
CA HIS A 208 5.57 -8.50 -1.05
C HIS A 208 6.06 -8.76 0.38
N ASP A 209 7.25 -9.33 0.49
CA ASP A 209 7.90 -9.55 1.77
C ASP A 209 8.68 -8.29 2.15
N TRP A 210 8.09 -7.49 3.04
CA TRP A 210 8.63 -6.21 3.45
C TRP A 210 9.60 -6.34 4.62
N ASP A 211 10.79 -5.79 4.48
CA ASP A 211 11.80 -5.77 5.55
C ASP A 211 11.45 -4.79 6.69
N MET A 212 10.54 -3.85 6.45
CA MET A 212 10.13 -2.80 7.40
C MET A 212 8.62 -2.67 7.50
N HIS A 213 8.14 -2.43 8.71
CA HIS A 213 6.71 -2.14 8.95
C HIS A 213 6.24 -0.88 8.20
N PHE A 214 7.10 0.15 8.14
CA PHE A 214 6.92 1.35 7.33
C PHE A 214 8.08 1.46 6.35
N ALA A 215 7.88 1.01 5.12
CA ALA A 215 8.93 0.97 4.11
C ALA A 215 9.33 2.37 3.64
N LEU A 216 10.59 2.51 3.27
CA LEU A 216 11.13 3.74 2.72
C LEU A 216 10.92 3.83 1.20
N GLN A 217 11.03 5.04 0.69
CA GLN A 217 10.80 5.37 -0.73
C GLN A 217 11.53 4.45 -1.73
N PRO A 218 12.81 4.08 -1.55
CA PRO A 218 13.49 3.22 -2.52
C PRO A 218 12.83 1.84 -2.65
N ASP A 219 12.42 1.24 -1.52
CA ASP A 219 11.82 -0.10 -1.51
C ASP A 219 10.41 -0.07 -2.10
N ILE A 220 9.64 0.97 -1.76
CA ILE A 220 8.30 1.19 -2.30
C ILE A 220 8.35 1.39 -3.82
N LYS A 221 9.30 2.23 -4.29
CA LYS A 221 9.51 2.43 -5.73
C LYS A 221 9.88 1.12 -6.42
N ALA A 222 10.82 0.37 -5.85
CA ALA A 222 11.25 -0.91 -6.40
C ALA A 222 10.10 -1.93 -6.44
N TYR A 223 9.25 -1.97 -5.41
CA TYR A 223 8.06 -2.80 -5.39
C TYR A 223 7.12 -2.48 -6.56
N PHE A 224 6.69 -1.21 -6.73
CA PHE A 224 5.77 -0.83 -7.81
C PHE A 224 6.40 -0.99 -9.20
N ASP A 225 7.69 -0.76 -9.34
CA ASP A 225 8.42 -1.05 -10.58
C ASP A 225 8.41 -2.54 -10.91
N SER A 226 8.68 -3.39 -9.92
CA SER A 226 8.66 -4.85 -10.08
C SER A 226 7.28 -5.38 -10.47
N VAL A 227 6.23 -4.82 -9.89
CA VAL A 227 4.85 -5.17 -10.24
C VAL A 227 4.54 -4.74 -11.69
N ALA A 228 4.92 -3.53 -12.08
CA ALA A 228 4.73 -3.05 -13.45
C ALA A 228 5.45 -3.93 -14.48
N ASP A 229 6.63 -4.43 -14.13
CA ASP A 229 7.42 -5.35 -14.97
C ASP A 229 6.81 -6.74 -15.03
N ALA A 230 6.42 -7.29 -13.88
CA ALA A 230 5.80 -8.63 -13.79
C ALA A 230 4.52 -8.74 -14.63
N TYR A 231 3.72 -7.68 -14.65
CA TYR A 231 2.51 -7.61 -15.47
C TYR A 231 2.75 -7.09 -16.89
N GLY A 232 3.98 -6.66 -17.24
CA GLY A 232 4.37 -6.23 -18.58
C GLY A 232 3.63 -5.00 -19.09
N ILE A 233 3.19 -4.09 -18.19
CA ILE A 233 2.37 -2.92 -18.54
C ILE A 233 3.17 -1.77 -19.16
N ARG A 234 4.50 -1.74 -19.03
CA ARG A 234 5.35 -0.61 -19.49
C ARG A 234 5.18 -0.30 -20.96
N ARG A 235 4.91 -1.30 -21.81
CA ARG A 235 4.70 -1.13 -23.25
C ARG A 235 3.53 -0.22 -23.61
N ASN A 236 2.57 -0.05 -22.70
CA ASN A 236 1.38 0.78 -22.91
C ASN A 236 1.50 2.15 -22.22
N ILE A 237 2.71 2.51 -21.72
CA ILE A 237 2.94 3.77 -21.01
C ILE A 237 3.75 4.71 -21.91
N ARG A 238 3.23 5.91 -22.10
CA ARG A 238 3.92 7.01 -22.78
C ARG A 238 4.50 7.93 -21.70
N LEU A 239 5.81 7.79 -21.46
CA LEU A 239 6.57 8.64 -20.54
C LEU A 239 6.88 10.00 -21.17
N GLY A 240 7.01 11.04 -20.34
CA GLY A 240 7.22 12.41 -20.78
C GLY A 240 5.99 13.00 -21.51
N ALA A 241 4.83 12.42 -21.31
CA ALA A 241 3.57 12.85 -21.93
C ALA A 241 2.77 13.70 -20.93
N HIS A 242 2.86 15.01 -21.04
CA HIS A 242 2.21 15.95 -20.15
C HIS A 242 0.82 16.32 -20.67
N VAL A 243 -0.22 15.87 -19.99
CA VAL A 243 -1.62 16.20 -20.31
C VAL A 243 -1.93 17.63 -19.86
N HIS A 244 -2.43 18.44 -20.78
CA HIS A 244 -2.81 19.83 -20.53
C HIS A 244 -4.31 20.00 -20.38
N ARG A 245 -5.09 19.24 -21.16
CA ARG A 245 -6.55 19.37 -21.19
C ARG A 245 -7.18 18.04 -21.52
N THR A 246 -8.32 17.79 -20.90
CA THR A 246 -9.25 16.72 -21.28
C THR A 246 -10.65 17.30 -21.34
N GLU A 247 -11.40 16.92 -22.37
CA GLU A 247 -12.77 17.37 -22.56
C GLU A 247 -13.63 16.22 -23.10
N PHE A 248 -14.83 16.10 -22.59
CA PHE A 248 -15.80 15.14 -23.12
C PHE A 248 -16.59 15.79 -24.25
N ASP A 249 -16.58 15.17 -25.42
CA ASP A 249 -17.37 15.57 -26.56
C ASP A 249 -18.72 14.87 -26.50
N GLU A 250 -19.74 15.60 -26.07
CA GLU A 250 -21.10 15.07 -25.86
C GLU A 250 -21.75 14.57 -27.17
N GLU A 251 -21.41 15.20 -28.31
CA GLU A 251 -21.98 14.81 -29.60
C GLU A 251 -21.44 13.47 -30.09
N ARG A 252 -20.14 13.22 -29.84
CA ARG A 252 -19.43 12.02 -30.29
C ARG A 252 -19.32 10.95 -29.22
N GLY A 253 -19.64 11.30 -27.95
CA GLY A 253 -19.52 10.39 -26.81
C GLY A 253 -18.08 9.95 -26.54
N LEU A 254 -17.10 10.86 -26.77
CA LEU A 254 -15.68 10.57 -26.65
C LEU A 254 -14.96 11.60 -25.77
N TRP A 255 -13.95 11.13 -25.04
CA TRP A 255 -12.98 11.99 -24.40
C TRP A 255 -11.90 12.42 -25.40
N VAL A 256 -11.60 13.70 -25.44
CA VAL A 256 -10.51 14.30 -26.22
C VAL A 256 -9.44 14.74 -25.22
N THR A 257 -8.25 14.15 -25.32
CA THR A 257 -7.12 14.40 -24.42
C THR A 257 -5.98 15.04 -25.18
N GLU A 258 -5.65 16.30 -24.82
CA GLU A 258 -4.54 17.06 -25.37
C GLU A 258 -3.32 16.94 -24.45
N PHE A 259 -2.19 16.56 -25.01
CA PHE A 259 -0.94 16.41 -24.25
C PHE A 259 0.26 16.83 -25.10
N GLU A 260 1.38 17.07 -24.42
CA GLU A 260 2.67 17.34 -25.06
C GLU A 260 3.66 16.22 -24.71
N GLN A 261 4.34 15.71 -25.73
CA GLN A 261 5.42 14.75 -25.60
C GLN A 261 6.57 15.11 -26.53
N ASN A 262 7.80 15.18 -26.00
CA ASN A 262 9.01 15.55 -26.77
C ASN A 262 8.86 16.89 -27.51
N GLY A 263 8.20 17.89 -26.91
CA GLY A 263 7.96 19.21 -27.48
C GLY A 263 6.89 19.23 -28.61
N LYS A 264 6.16 18.14 -28.80
CA LYS A 264 5.07 18.04 -29.77
C LYS A 264 3.73 17.92 -29.08
N ARG A 265 2.76 18.69 -29.52
CA ARG A 265 1.37 18.53 -29.09
C ARG A 265 0.70 17.43 -29.87
N GLU A 266 0.04 16.57 -29.14
CA GLU A 266 -0.72 15.43 -29.66
C GLU A 266 -2.11 15.41 -29.04
N VAL A 267 -3.04 14.75 -29.72
CA VAL A 267 -4.41 14.55 -29.26
C VAL A 267 -4.72 13.05 -29.29
N LEU A 268 -5.33 12.53 -28.24
CA LEU A 268 -5.88 11.18 -28.19
C LEU A 268 -7.38 11.23 -27.92
N GLU A 269 -8.12 10.39 -28.63
CA GLU A 269 -9.53 10.17 -28.39
C GLU A 269 -9.72 8.82 -27.68
N SER A 270 -10.64 8.77 -26.73
CA SER A 270 -10.96 7.56 -25.99
C SER A 270 -12.42 7.51 -25.56
N ASN A 271 -12.92 6.30 -25.36
CA ASN A 271 -14.27 6.08 -24.82
C ASN A 271 -14.34 6.32 -23.32
N VAL A 272 -13.24 6.06 -22.63
CA VAL A 272 -13.13 6.24 -21.17
C VAL A 272 -11.84 6.99 -20.85
N LEU A 273 -11.91 7.92 -19.92
CA LEU A 273 -10.77 8.59 -19.31
C LEU A 273 -10.72 8.20 -17.82
N ILE A 274 -9.56 7.69 -17.39
CA ILE A 274 -9.27 7.42 -15.99
C ILE A 274 -8.27 8.46 -15.48
N SER A 275 -8.69 9.30 -14.54
CA SER A 275 -7.82 10.27 -13.88
C SER A 275 -7.10 9.60 -12.71
N ALA A 276 -5.81 9.38 -12.86
CA ALA A 276 -4.91 8.82 -11.84
C ALA A 276 -3.77 9.79 -11.46
N VAL A 277 -4.07 11.09 -11.52
CA VAL A 277 -3.10 12.19 -11.38
C VAL A 277 -2.57 12.38 -9.96
N GLY A 278 -3.22 11.79 -8.95
CA GLY A 278 -2.93 12.04 -7.54
C GLY A 278 -3.40 13.42 -7.06
N TYR A 279 -3.69 13.54 -5.77
CA TYR A 279 -4.23 14.78 -5.18
C TYR A 279 -3.17 15.63 -4.46
N LEU A 280 -1.99 15.06 -4.16
CA LEU A 280 -0.86 15.76 -3.52
C LEU A 280 0.35 15.94 -4.45
N ASN A 281 0.15 15.83 -5.75
CA ASN A 281 1.25 15.76 -6.72
C ASN A 281 1.91 17.11 -6.99
N THR A 282 1.13 18.21 -7.02
CA THR A 282 1.65 19.54 -7.34
C THR A 282 2.07 20.26 -6.07
N PRO A 283 3.37 20.54 -5.87
CA PRO A 283 3.83 21.29 -4.71
C PRO A 283 3.33 22.73 -4.77
N LYS A 284 2.92 23.25 -3.62
CA LYS A 284 2.56 24.65 -3.43
C LYS A 284 3.54 25.31 -2.47
N ILE A 285 4.26 26.29 -2.94
CA ILE A 285 5.08 27.15 -2.08
C ILE A 285 4.15 28.06 -1.28
N ALA A 286 4.45 28.24 0.01
CA ALA A 286 3.68 29.13 0.87
C ALA A 286 3.81 30.57 0.38
N ASP A 287 2.68 31.30 0.40
CA ASP A 287 2.63 32.71 0.09
C ASP A 287 3.05 33.51 1.34
N ILE A 288 4.32 33.89 1.39
CA ILE A 288 4.94 34.56 2.54
C ILE A 288 5.60 35.84 2.03
N ASP A 289 5.24 36.97 2.61
CA ASP A 289 5.84 38.26 2.28
C ASP A 289 7.35 38.22 2.41
N GLY A 290 8.05 38.62 1.34
CA GLY A 290 9.52 38.67 1.32
C GLY A 290 10.22 37.34 1.02
N LEU A 291 9.50 36.25 0.74
CA LEU A 291 10.11 34.96 0.40
C LEU A 291 11.04 35.05 -0.81
N ASP A 292 10.69 35.86 -1.82
CA ASP A 292 11.51 36.11 -3.01
C ASP A 292 12.81 36.85 -2.72
N SER A 293 12.91 37.52 -1.57
CA SER A 293 14.11 38.23 -1.14
C SER A 293 15.07 37.34 -0.34
N PHE A 294 14.68 36.12 -0.01
CA PHE A 294 15.51 35.19 0.69
C PHE A 294 16.68 34.72 -0.19
N THR A 295 17.89 34.97 0.27
CA THR A 295 19.12 34.67 -0.51
C THR A 295 19.63 33.25 -0.38
N GLY A 296 19.09 32.48 0.57
CA GLY A 296 19.39 31.06 0.75
C GLY A 296 18.63 30.15 -0.22
N ARG A 297 18.95 28.87 -0.21
CA ARG A 297 18.16 27.88 -0.97
C ARG A 297 16.77 27.74 -0.34
N CYS A 298 15.74 27.93 -1.15
CA CYS A 298 14.34 27.70 -0.78
C CYS A 298 13.70 26.76 -1.79
N PHE A 299 13.06 25.68 -1.31
CA PHE A 299 12.42 24.68 -2.16
C PHE A 299 11.34 23.93 -1.38
N HIS A 300 10.41 23.34 -2.09
CA HIS A 300 9.44 22.42 -1.50
C HIS A 300 10.07 21.03 -1.33
N THR A 301 9.78 20.33 -0.24
CA THR A 301 10.33 18.99 0.06
C THR A 301 10.09 17.97 -1.07
N ALA A 302 8.95 18.02 -1.77
CA ALA A 302 8.67 17.19 -2.94
C ALA A 302 9.60 17.48 -4.15
N ARG A 303 10.47 18.47 -4.07
CA ARG A 303 11.47 18.85 -5.07
C ARG A 303 12.84 18.97 -4.42
N TRP A 304 13.17 18.01 -3.58
CA TRP A 304 14.44 17.97 -2.84
C TRP A 304 15.64 17.94 -3.81
N PRO A 305 16.59 18.88 -3.70
CA PRO A 305 17.75 18.87 -4.58
C PRO A 305 18.67 17.69 -4.29
N LYS A 306 19.03 16.92 -5.32
CA LYS A 306 19.85 15.71 -5.19
C LYS A 306 21.29 16.00 -4.69
N ASP A 307 21.79 17.21 -4.94
CA ASP A 307 23.12 17.68 -4.59
C ASP A 307 23.19 18.44 -3.26
N LEU A 308 22.10 18.49 -2.51
CA LEU A 308 22.00 19.30 -1.30
C LEU A 308 22.85 18.71 -0.16
N GLN A 309 23.82 19.49 0.31
CA GLN A 309 24.58 19.22 1.52
C GLN A 309 24.03 20.11 2.63
N LEU A 310 23.75 19.52 3.78
CA LEU A 310 23.13 20.21 4.92
C LEU A 310 24.09 20.46 6.08
N ASP A 311 25.29 19.88 6.02
CA ASP A 311 26.25 19.90 7.11
C ASP A 311 26.62 21.34 7.51
N GLY A 312 26.37 21.63 8.78
CA GLY A 312 26.70 22.92 9.37
C GLY A 312 25.84 24.11 8.95
N LEU A 313 24.77 23.87 8.15
CA LEU A 313 23.84 24.93 7.75
C LEU A 313 22.80 25.22 8.84
N ASN A 314 22.29 26.45 8.84
CA ASN A 314 21.05 26.79 9.54
C ASN A 314 19.90 26.47 8.62
N VAL A 315 19.00 25.57 9.04
CA VAL A 315 17.88 25.10 8.23
C VAL A 315 16.56 25.48 8.90
N ALA A 316 15.65 25.99 8.12
CA ALA A 316 14.26 26.26 8.53
C ALA A 316 13.31 25.35 7.75
N ILE A 317 12.34 24.78 8.44
CA ILE A 317 11.24 24.01 7.86
C ILE A 317 9.93 24.73 8.17
N ILE A 318 9.13 25.00 7.15
CA ILE A 318 7.80 25.57 7.29
C ILE A 318 6.79 24.44 7.18
N GLY A 319 6.07 24.20 8.29
CA GLY A 319 5.10 23.12 8.43
C GLY A 319 5.61 21.95 9.29
N ASN A 320 4.67 21.25 9.90
CA ASN A 320 4.90 20.11 10.81
C ASN A 320 4.05 18.88 10.43
N GLY A 321 3.63 18.77 9.16
CA GLY A 321 2.90 17.62 8.64
C GLY A 321 3.77 16.37 8.47
N ALA A 322 3.20 15.30 7.88
CA ALA A 322 3.84 13.98 7.73
C ALA A 322 5.27 14.07 7.12
N THR A 323 5.45 14.89 6.08
CA THR A 323 6.78 15.10 5.48
C THR A 323 7.80 15.67 6.47
N ALA A 324 7.41 16.64 7.28
CA ALA A 324 8.30 17.22 8.29
C ALA A 324 8.67 16.19 9.38
N MET A 325 7.71 15.37 9.80
CA MET A 325 7.93 14.28 10.75
C MET A 325 8.97 13.26 10.24
N GLN A 326 9.06 13.07 8.94
CA GLN A 326 10.05 12.19 8.31
C GLN A 326 11.40 12.89 8.10
N VAL A 327 11.39 14.12 7.59
CA VAL A 327 12.63 14.86 7.26
C VAL A 327 13.41 15.28 8.50
N VAL A 328 12.72 15.78 9.54
CA VAL A 328 13.37 16.37 10.71
C VAL A 328 14.33 15.42 11.41
N PRO A 329 13.97 14.18 11.75
CA PRO A 329 14.90 13.24 12.39
C PRO A 329 16.17 12.98 11.56
N GLU A 330 16.02 12.93 10.24
CA GLU A 330 17.11 12.61 9.31
C GLU A 330 18.13 13.74 9.14
N ILE A 331 17.68 14.99 9.23
CA ILE A 331 18.54 16.14 9.02
C ILE A 331 19.05 16.77 10.31
N ALA A 332 18.33 16.63 11.43
CA ALA A 332 18.71 17.24 12.71
C ALA A 332 20.15 16.93 13.15
N PRO A 333 20.68 15.70 12.98
CA PRO A 333 22.07 15.40 13.36
C PRO A 333 23.14 16.07 12.46
N LYS A 334 22.76 16.56 11.28
CA LYS A 334 23.68 17.07 10.23
C LYS A 334 23.76 18.59 10.23
N VAL A 335 22.68 19.27 10.57
CA VAL A 335 22.57 20.71 10.49
C VAL A 335 23.14 21.40 11.73
N LYS A 336 23.57 22.64 11.59
CA LYS A 336 24.04 23.43 12.74
C LYS A 336 22.89 23.86 13.65
N ASN A 337 21.82 24.37 13.05
CA ASN A 337 20.57 24.71 13.75
C ASN A 337 19.40 24.30 12.86
N LEU A 338 18.35 23.77 13.49
CA LEU A 338 17.09 23.45 12.84
C LEU A 338 15.96 24.22 13.52
N THR A 339 15.20 24.97 12.72
CA THR A 339 14.03 25.71 13.20
C THR A 339 12.79 25.21 12.44
N ILE A 340 11.73 24.88 13.18
CA ILE A 340 10.45 24.43 12.60
C ILE A 340 9.42 25.52 12.89
N PHE A 341 8.79 26.02 11.83
CA PHE A 341 7.65 26.95 11.91
C PHE A 341 6.36 26.16 11.75
N GLN A 342 5.51 26.26 12.78
CA GLN A 342 4.24 25.57 12.87
C GLN A 342 3.07 26.51 12.60
#